data_972a18569e56b94a73eea484a04768fe
#
_entry.id   972a18569e56b94a73eea484a04768fe
#
_cell.length_a   1.000
_cell.length_b   1.000
_cell.length_c   1.000
_cell.angle_alpha   90.00
_cell.angle_beta   90.00
_cell.angle_gamma   90.00
#
_symmetry.space_group_name_H-M   'P 1'
#
loop_
_entity.id
_entity.type
_entity.pdbx_description
1 polymer ?
#
loop_
_entity_poly.entity_id
_entity_poly.type
_entity_poly.pdbx_seq_one_letter_code
_entity_poly.pdbx_strand_id
1 'polypeptide(L)'
;SESRGLGDVYKRQLSEACSLLKDISTTKFDESVDLAVRLGVDPKKANEMVRGVVSLPNGTGKDMKVLALVTPDKTDEAKKAGADYVGLDEYIEKIKGGWTDIDVIVTMPSVMGKLGPLGKVLGPRGLMPNPKTGTVTMDIGKAISDVKAGKIDFKVDKAGIVHAPIGKVSF
;
A
#
# COMPACT_ATOMS: atom_id res chain seq x y z
N SER A 1 31.83 -14.65 -26.17
CA SER A 1 30.88 -14.06 -25.22
C SER A 1 29.78 -15.07 -24.99
N GLU A 2 29.88 -15.79 -23.89
CA GLU A 2 28.84 -16.74 -23.47
C GLU A 2 27.60 -15.92 -23.06
N SER A 3 26.54 -16.08 -23.82
CA SER A 3 25.19 -15.70 -23.37
C SER A 3 24.89 -16.49 -22.12
N ARG A 4 25.06 -15.89 -20.95
CA ARG A 4 24.51 -16.42 -19.71
C ARG A 4 23.01 -16.49 -19.92
N GLY A 5 22.53 -17.71 -20.18
CA GLY A 5 21.17 -17.96 -20.58
C GLY A 5 20.20 -17.53 -19.49
N LEU A 6 19.02 -17.10 -19.92
CA LEU A 6 17.86 -16.77 -19.08
C LEU A 6 17.58 -17.85 -18.00
N GLY A 7 18.10 -19.09 -18.16
CA GLY A 7 17.99 -20.16 -17.19
C GLY A 7 18.68 -19.90 -15.84
N ASP A 8 19.74 -19.09 -15.78
CA ASP A 8 20.41 -18.76 -14.52
C ASP A 8 19.61 -17.78 -13.65
N VAL A 9 18.80 -16.92 -14.27
CA VAL A 9 17.94 -15.98 -13.54
C VAL A 9 16.86 -16.71 -12.73
N TYR A 10 16.35 -17.83 -13.23
CA TYR A 10 15.29 -18.60 -12.55
C TYR A 10 15.79 -19.48 -11.39
N LYS A 11 17.09 -19.66 -11.23
CA LYS A 11 17.68 -20.50 -10.20
C LYS A 11 18.21 -19.76 -8.99
N ARG A 12 18.24 -18.43 -9.01
CA ARG A 12 18.73 -17.63 -7.88
C ARG A 12 17.68 -17.61 -6.76
N GLN A 13 18.15 -17.86 -5.54
CA GLN A 13 17.30 -17.74 -4.37
C GLN A 13 17.08 -16.26 -4.02
N LEU A 14 15.98 -15.97 -3.32
CA LEU A 14 15.64 -14.60 -2.87
C LEU A 14 16.77 -13.96 -2.07
N SER A 15 17.45 -14.72 -1.22
CA SER A 15 18.59 -14.24 -0.43
C SER A 15 19.76 -13.76 -1.30
N GLU A 16 20.08 -14.51 -2.37
CA GLU A 16 21.13 -14.13 -3.32
C GLU A 16 20.72 -12.90 -4.14
N ALA A 17 19.45 -12.80 -4.52
CA ALA A 17 18.92 -11.64 -5.23
C ALA A 17 18.99 -10.37 -4.37
N CYS A 18 18.66 -10.46 -3.08
CA CYS A 18 18.75 -9.33 -2.15
C CYS A 18 20.21 -8.88 -1.93
N SER A 19 21.15 -9.81 -1.83
CA SER A 19 22.58 -9.50 -1.70
C SER A 19 23.09 -8.81 -2.97
N LEU A 20 22.73 -9.35 -4.15
CA LEU A 20 23.13 -8.78 -5.43
C LEU A 20 22.58 -7.36 -5.65
N LEU A 21 21.36 -7.07 -5.18
CA LEU A 21 20.78 -5.72 -5.28
C LEU A 21 21.65 -4.67 -4.58
N LYS A 22 22.25 -4.99 -3.44
CA LYS A 22 23.16 -4.08 -2.74
C LYS A 22 24.45 -3.83 -3.54
N ASP A 23 24.97 -4.86 -4.20
CA ASP A 23 26.22 -4.77 -4.97
C ASP A 23 26.06 -4.00 -6.28
N ILE A 24 24.89 -4.08 -6.92
CA ILE A 24 24.62 -3.40 -8.19
C ILE A 24 24.04 -2.00 -8.05
N SER A 25 23.65 -1.60 -6.85
CA SER A 25 23.16 -0.24 -6.59
C SER A 25 24.27 0.77 -6.83
N THR A 26 24.02 1.73 -7.73
CA THR A 26 24.98 2.77 -8.13
C THR A 26 24.51 4.18 -7.81
N THR A 27 23.31 4.32 -7.25
CA THR A 27 22.72 5.61 -6.96
C THR A 27 23.28 6.23 -5.68
N LYS A 28 23.14 7.56 -5.56
CA LYS A 28 23.58 8.31 -4.37
C LYS A 28 22.46 8.49 -3.32
N PHE A 29 21.31 7.87 -3.54
CA PHE A 29 20.17 7.89 -2.62
C PHE A 29 19.73 6.47 -2.30
N ASP A 30 18.97 6.31 -1.20
CA ASP A 30 18.45 5.02 -0.78
C ASP A 30 17.27 4.58 -1.66
N GLU A 31 17.55 3.68 -2.60
CA GLU A 31 16.59 3.19 -3.58
C GLU A 31 15.50 2.34 -2.93
N SER A 32 14.29 2.42 -3.47
CA SER A 32 13.21 1.53 -3.09
C SER A 32 13.31 0.21 -3.83
N VAL A 33 13.00 -0.88 -3.14
CA VAL A 33 12.96 -2.23 -3.70
C VAL A 33 11.51 -2.65 -3.87
N ASP A 34 11.13 -2.89 -5.11
CA ASP A 34 9.80 -3.37 -5.48
C ASP A 34 9.86 -4.81 -5.99
N LEU A 35 8.90 -5.62 -5.57
CA LEU A 35 8.75 -7.00 -6.02
C LEU A 35 7.62 -7.08 -7.06
N ALA A 36 7.92 -7.70 -8.21
CA ALA A 36 6.92 -8.02 -9.21
C ALA A 36 6.83 -9.54 -9.37
N VAL A 37 5.66 -10.11 -9.06
CA VAL A 37 5.42 -11.55 -9.14
C VAL A 37 4.34 -11.83 -10.19
N ARG A 38 4.73 -12.56 -11.24
CA ARG A 38 3.78 -13.03 -12.24
C ARG A 38 3.07 -14.28 -11.71
N LEU A 39 1.76 -14.17 -11.56
CA LEU A 39 0.91 -15.28 -11.14
C LEU A 39 0.37 -16.04 -12.37
N GLY A 40 0.09 -17.32 -12.19
CA GLY A 40 -0.54 -18.14 -13.23
C GLY A 40 -2.07 -18.00 -13.25
N VAL A 41 -2.59 -16.75 -13.18
CA VAL A 41 -4.02 -16.46 -13.09
C VAL A 41 -4.49 -15.63 -14.28
N ASP A 42 -5.77 -15.77 -14.63
CA ASP A 42 -6.44 -14.91 -15.60
C ASP A 42 -7.20 -13.78 -14.88
N PRO A 43 -6.66 -12.53 -14.87
CA PRO A 43 -7.25 -11.42 -14.13
C PRO A 43 -8.60 -10.94 -14.69
N LYS A 44 -9.02 -11.44 -15.86
CA LYS A 44 -10.36 -11.17 -16.41
C LYS A 44 -11.45 -11.96 -15.69
N LYS A 45 -11.08 -13.07 -15.06
CA LYS A 45 -12.02 -13.89 -14.32
C LYS A 45 -12.12 -13.42 -12.87
N ALA A 46 -13.31 -13.10 -12.42
CA ALA A 46 -13.55 -12.57 -11.07
C ALA A 46 -13.09 -13.52 -9.95
N ASN A 47 -13.17 -14.84 -10.18
CA ASN A 47 -12.74 -15.87 -9.23
C ASN A 47 -11.22 -16.07 -9.17
N GLU A 48 -10.48 -15.58 -10.18
CA GLU A 48 -9.01 -15.64 -10.24
C GLU A 48 -8.35 -14.30 -9.85
N MET A 49 -9.14 -13.31 -9.45
CA MET A 49 -8.66 -12.00 -9.00
C MET A 49 -7.97 -12.13 -7.63
N VAL A 50 -6.66 -12.11 -7.61
CA VAL A 50 -5.86 -12.16 -6.36
C VAL A 50 -5.74 -10.77 -5.77
N ARG A 51 -6.12 -10.65 -4.50
CA ARG A 51 -6.01 -9.46 -3.69
C ARG A 51 -5.84 -9.84 -2.23
N GLY A 52 -4.95 -9.16 -1.54
CA GLY A 52 -4.72 -9.43 -0.13
C GLY A 52 -3.93 -8.34 0.55
N VAL A 53 -3.58 -8.62 1.79
CA VAL A 53 -2.81 -7.75 2.65
C VAL A 53 -1.74 -8.58 3.32
N VAL A 54 -0.54 -8.05 3.44
CA VAL A 54 0.57 -8.66 4.17
C VAL A 54 1.21 -7.63 5.09
N SER A 55 1.60 -8.07 6.27
CA SER A 55 2.37 -7.25 7.20
C SER A 55 3.83 -7.61 7.08
N LEU A 56 4.66 -6.63 6.74
CA LEU A 56 6.11 -6.79 6.66
C LEU A 56 6.71 -6.58 8.06
N PRO A 57 7.50 -7.53 8.58
CA PRO A 57 7.98 -7.45 9.97
C PRO A 57 8.89 -6.25 10.23
N ASN A 58 9.60 -5.78 9.22
CA ASN A 58 10.51 -4.62 9.31
C ASN A 58 9.96 -3.37 8.58
N GLY A 59 8.68 -3.41 8.17
CA GLY A 59 8.07 -2.36 7.36
C GLY A 59 8.65 -2.25 5.96
N THR A 60 8.33 -1.15 5.27
CA THR A 60 8.82 -0.84 3.92
C THR A 60 9.93 0.21 3.91
N GLY A 61 10.32 0.76 5.07
CA GLY A 61 11.24 1.89 5.18
C GLY A 61 10.66 3.23 4.70
N LYS A 62 9.37 3.28 4.40
CA LYS A 62 8.66 4.50 4.02
C LYS A 62 7.75 4.94 5.17
N ASP A 63 7.88 6.21 5.58
CA ASP A 63 6.94 6.84 6.49
C ASP A 63 5.62 7.09 5.76
N MET A 64 4.62 6.27 6.09
CA MET A 64 3.30 6.34 5.46
C MET A 64 2.49 7.49 6.08
N LYS A 65 2.05 8.44 5.24
CA LYS A 65 1.12 9.49 5.65
C LYS A 65 -0.29 8.95 5.69
N VAL A 66 -0.86 8.85 6.87
CA VAL A 66 -2.19 8.29 7.11
C VAL A 66 -3.19 9.40 7.39
N LEU A 67 -4.25 9.44 6.59
CA LEU A 67 -5.43 10.24 6.84
C LEU A 67 -6.53 9.39 7.48
N ALA A 68 -6.97 9.76 8.66
CA ALA A 68 -8.13 9.17 9.32
C ALA A 68 -9.39 10.01 9.07
N LEU A 69 -10.32 9.49 8.27
CA LEU A 69 -11.64 10.10 8.05
C LEU A 69 -12.63 9.47 9.01
N VAL A 70 -12.81 10.12 10.16
CA VAL A 70 -13.59 9.62 11.28
C VAL A 70 -14.57 10.66 11.80
N THR A 71 -15.58 10.20 12.52
CA THR A 71 -16.50 11.07 13.24
C THR A 71 -15.79 11.77 14.42
N PRO A 72 -16.28 12.90 14.92
CA PRO A 72 -15.60 13.69 15.96
C PRO A 72 -15.30 12.90 17.24
N ASP A 73 -16.13 11.92 17.58
CA ASP A 73 -15.97 11.03 18.72
C ASP A 73 -14.76 10.07 18.61
N LYS A 74 -14.30 9.79 17.41
CA LYS A 74 -13.13 8.92 17.13
C LYS A 74 -11.84 9.67 16.83
N THR A 75 -11.87 10.99 16.84
CA THR A 75 -10.72 11.83 16.51
C THR A 75 -9.53 11.60 17.44
N ASP A 76 -9.78 11.50 18.73
CA ASP A 76 -8.73 11.30 19.74
C ASP A 76 -8.09 9.92 19.62
N GLU A 77 -8.88 8.88 19.31
CA GLU A 77 -8.37 7.54 19.06
C GLU A 77 -7.44 7.51 17.86
N ALA A 78 -7.84 8.16 16.75
CA ALA A 78 -7.02 8.26 15.54
C ALA A 78 -5.71 9.02 15.77
N LYS A 79 -5.74 10.13 16.50
CA LYS A 79 -4.55 10.90 16.87
C LYS A 79 -3.59 10.09 17.75
N LYS A 80 -4.10 9.40 18.75
CA LYS A 80 -3.29 8.54 19.65
C LYS A 80 -2.64 7.38 18.90
N ALA A 81 -3.30 6.86 17.87
CA ALA A 81 -2.77 5.80 17.02
C ALA A 81 -1.70 6.27 16.03
N GLY A 82 -1.45 7.57 15.91
CA GLY A 82 -0.39 8.14 15.09
C GLY A 82 -0.83 8.53 13.67
N ALA A 83 -2.10 8.82 13.43
CA ALA A 83 -2.54 9.37 12.15
C ALA A 83 -1.93 10.77 11.93
N ASP A 84 -1.42 11.02 10.73
CA ASP A 84 -0.81 12.31 10.37
C ASP A 84 -1.89 13.39 10.17
N TYR A 85 -3.03 12.98 9.66
CA TYR A 85 -4.18 13.84 9.44
C TYR A 85 -5.44 13.18 10.00
N VAL A 86 -6.24 13.94 10.74
CA VAL A 86 -7.50 13.45 11.32
C VAL A 86 -8.59 14.49 11.13
N GLY A 87 -9.71 14.08 10.56
CA GLY A 87 -10.86 14.97 10.34
C GLY A 87 -11.91 14.28 9.48
N LEU A 88 -12.89 15.03 8.99
CA LEU A 88 -13.93 14.50 8.13
C LEU A 88 -14.25 15.44 6.97
N ASP A 89 -15.17 16.37 7.18
CA ASP A 89 -15.72 17.19 6.08
C ASP A 89 -14.65 18.12 5.48
N GLU A 90 -13.74 18.67 6.30
CA GLU A 90 -12.61 19.53 5.85
C GLU A 90 -11.66 18.80 4.88
N TYR A 91 -11.35 17.51 5.15
CA TYR A 91 -10.48 16.72 4.27
C TYR A 91 -11.24 16.21 3.04
N ILE A 92 -12.53 15.96 3.15
CA ILE A 92 -13.39 15.65 2.01
C ILE A 92 -13.36 16.80 1.01
N GLU A 93 -13.48 18.05 1.47
CA GLU A 93 -13.40 19.24 0.61
C GLU A 93 -12.00 19.44 0.02
N LYS A 94 -10.93 19.23 0.80
CA LYS A 94 -9.54 19.28 0.29
C LYS A 94 -9.31 18.24 -0.81
N ILE A 95 -9.79 17.01 -0.64
CA ILE A 95 -9.67 15.94 -1.64
C ILE A 95 -10.46 16.29 -2.90
N LYS A 96 -11.67 16.85 -2.79
CA LYS A 96 -12.43 17.36 -3.94
C LYS A 96 -11.64 18.42 -4.71
N GLY A 97 -10.89 19.27 -3.98
CA GLY A 97 -9.98 20.27 -4.55
C GLY A 97 -8.69 19.71 -5.15
N GLY A 98 -8.51 18.36 -5.13
CA GLY A 98 -7.35 17.69 -5.71
C GLY A 98 -6.20 17.41 -4.74
N TRP A 99 -6.35 17.71 -3.45
CA TRP A 99 -5.32 17.38 -2.45
C TRP A 99 -5.25 15.86 -2.21
N THR A 100 -4.10 15.28 -2.41
CA THR A 100 -3.85 13.85 -2.29
C THR A 100 -2.46 13.53 -1.74
N ASP A 101 -1.90 14.45 -0.93
CA ASP A 101 -0.58 14.28 -0.27
C ASP A 101 -0.67 13.30 0.93
N ILE A 102 -1.21 12.13 0.67
CA ILE A 102 -1.41 11.03 1.62
C ILE A 102 -1.13 9.71 0.94
N ASP A 103 -0.74 8.71 1.72
CA ASP A 103 -0.46 7.36 1.23
C ASP A 103 -1.61 6.38 1.49
N VAL A 104 -2.30 6.54 2.63
CA VAL A 104 -3.43 5.67 3.03
C VAL A 104 -4.54 6.49 3.68
N ILE A 105 -5.79 6.11 3.37
CA ILE A 105 -6.98 6.62 4.05
C ILE A 105 -7.59 5.50 4.87
N VAL A 106 -7.76 5.73 6.18
CA VAL A 106 -8.49 4.86 7.09
C VAL A 106 -9.81 5.52 7.45
N THR A 107 -10.90 4.78 7.39
CA THR A 107 -12.23 5.32 7.65
C THR A 107 -13.15 4.31 8.35
N MET A 108 -14.31 4.77 8.76
CA MET A 108 -15.38 3.97 9.34
C MET A 108 -16.43 3.59 8.27
N PRO A 109 -17.12 2.45 8.43
CA PRO A 109 -18.20 2.08 7.52
C PRO A 109 -19.29 3.16 7.39
N SER A 110 -19.62 3.85 8.48
CA SER A 110 -20.59 4.95 8.51
C SER A 110 -20.21 6.16 7.65
N VAL A 111 -18.91 6.37 7.43
CA VAL A 111 -18.37 7.50 6.64
C VAL A 111 -18.27 7.17 5.15
N MET A 112 -18.29 5.88 4.78
CA MET A 112 -18.12 5.45 3.38
C MET A 112 -19.11 6.08 2.41
N GLY A 113 -20.33 6.34 2.84
CA GLY A 113 -21.35 7.03 2.03
C GLY A 113 -20.90 8.42 1.56
N LYS A 114 -20.18 9.16 2.40
CA LYS A 114 -19.63 10.49 2.08
C LYS A 114 -18.44 10.41 1.11
N LEU A 115 -17.75 9.27 1.04
CA LEU A 115 -16.58 9.06 0.17
C LEU A 115 -16.95 8.63 -1.24
N GLY A 116 -18.18 8.20 -1.48
CA GLY A 116 -18.65 7.79 -2.81
C GLY A 116 -18.33 8.79 -3.92
N PRO A 117 -18.65 10.08 -3.77
CA PRO A 117 -18.32 11.12 -4.75
C PRO A 117 -16.82 11.30 -5.00
N LEU A 118 -15.96 10.93 -4.03
CA LEU A 118 -14.50 11.02 -4.13
C LEU A 118 -13.89 9.86 -4.89
N GLY A 119 -14.65 8.82 -5.23
CA GLY A 119 -14.16 7.64 -5.92
C GLY A 119 -13.46 7.94 -7.26
N LYS A 120 -13.88 9.01 -7.94
CA LYS A 120 -13.25 9.48 -9.18
C LYS A 120 -11.84 10.05 -8.97
N VAL A 121 -11.56 10.61 -7.79
CA VAL A 121 -10.26 11.18 -7.41
C VAL A 121 -9.38 10.13 -6.75
N LEU A 122 -9.93 9.39 -5.79
CA LEU A 122 -9.20 8.43 -4.97
C LEU A 122 -8.97 7.08 -5.68
N GLY A 123 -9.90 6.66 -6.55
CA GLY A 123 -9.84 5.38 -7.23
C GLY A 123 -8.61 5.20 -8.11
N PRO A 124 -8.33 6.11 -9.07
CA PRO A 124 -7.16 6.02 -9.95
C PRO A 124 -5.82 6.04 -9.19
N ARG A 125 -5.79 6.66 -8.00
CA ARG A 125 -4.60 6.77 -7.15
C ARG A 125 -4.44 5.61 -6.15
N GLY A 126 -5.38 4.67 -6.14
CA GLY A 126 -5.37 3.56 -5.19
C GLY A 126 -5.62 3.95 -3.73
N LEU A 127 -6.12 5.17 -3.47
CA LEU A 127 -6.36 5.71 -2.13
C LEU A 127 -7.77 5.40 -1.60
N MET A 128 -8.65 4.81 -2.41
CA MET A 128 -10.02 4.51 -1.98
C MET A 128 -10.02 3.45 -0.88
N PRO A 129 -10.57 3.76 0.32
CA PRO A 129 -10.64 2.80 1.41
C PRO A 129 -11.44 1.56 1.03
N ASN A 130 -11.03 0.39 1.56
CA ASN A 130 -11.67 -0.87 1.26
C ASN A 130 -11.72 -1.77 2.50
N PRO A 131 -12.88 -2.36 2.81
CA PRO A 131 -13.00 -3.31 3.92
C PRO A 131 -12.08 -4.53 3.81
N LYS A 132 -11.81 -5.01 2.58
CA LYS A 132 -10.96 -6.17 2.33
C LYS A 132 -9.48 -5.92 2.66
N THR A 133 -9.04 -4.66 2.63
CA THR A 133 -7.67 -4.27 3.00
C THR A 133 -7.58 -3.79 4.45
N GLY A 134 -8.69 -3.78 5.17
CA GLY A 134 -8.75 -3.36 6.57
C GLY A 134 -8.68 -1.84 6.77
N THR A 135 -8.80 -1.05 5.70
CA THR A 135 -8.82 0.43 5.77
C THR A 135 -10.22 1.00 6.04
N VAL A 136 -11.25 0.16 6.02
CA VAL A 136 -12.60 0.48 6.49
C VAL A 136 -12.92 -0.41 7.67
N THR A 137 -12.95 0.15 8.87
CA THR A 137 -13.12 -0.61 10.11
C THR A 137 -13.69 0.28 11.22
N MET A 138 -14.25 -0.36 12.25
CA MET A 138 -14.66 0.32 13.48
C MET A 138 -13.48 0.52 14.45
N ASP A 139 -12.44 -0.30 14.34
CA ASP A 139 -11.21 -0.22 15.13
C ASP A 139 -10.16 0.61 14.41
N ILE A 140 -10.33 1.92 14.48
CA ILE A 140 -9.48 2.89 13.79
C ILE A 140 -8.04 2.86 14.32
N GLY A 141 -7.86 2.73 15.62
CA GLY A 141 -6.56 2.71 16.26
C GLY A 141 -5.69 1.57 15.76
N LYS A 142 -6.24 0.36 15.70
CA LYS A 142 -5.55 -0.81 15.18
C LYS A 142 -5.21 -0.68 13.70
N ALA A 143 -6.16 -0.20 12.88
CA ALA A 143 -5.92 -0.03 11.46
C ALA A 143 -4.78 0.94 11.16
N ILE A 144 -4.70 2.07 11.87
CA ILE A 144 -3.62 3.04 11.74
C ILE A 144 -2.29 2.43 12.19
N SER A 145 -2.27 1.75 13.33
CA SER A 145 -1.08 1.07 13.83
C SER A 145 -0.55 0.02 12.86
N ASP A 146 -1.43 -0.79 12.28
CA ASP A 146 -1.09 -1.81 11.28
C ASP A 146 -0.45 -1.19 10.03
N VAL A 147 -1.02 -0.09 9.52
CA VAL A 147 -0.47 0.64 8.37
C VAL A 147 0.90 1.21 8.69
N LYS A 148 1.07 1.86 9.84
CA LYS A 148 2.36 2.41 10.31
C LYS A 148 3.40 1.31 10.54
N ALA A 149 2.97 0.11 10.95
CA ALA A 149 3.85 -1.05 11.14
C ALA A 149 4.28 -1.74 9.82
N GLY A 150 3.88 -1.22 8.67
CA GLY A 150 4.30 -1.76 7.37
C GLY A 150 3.34 -2.77 6.75
N LYS A 151 2.06 -2.68 7.09
CA LYS A 151 1.01 -3.45 6.40
C LYS A 151 0.82 -2.89 5.00
N ILE A 152 1.04 -3.72 4.00
CA ILE A 152 0.84 -3.38 2.59
C ILE A 152 -0.31 -4.18 1.99
N ASP A 153 -1.06 -3.58 1.09
CA ASP A 153 -2.04 -4.28 0.28
C ASP A 153 -1.47 -4.58 -1.11
N PHE A 154 -1.89 -5.67 -1.68
CA PHE A 154 -1.51 -6.07 -3.03
C PHE A 154 -2.73 -6.53 -3.83
N LYS A 155 -2.65 -6.29 -5.13
CA LYS A 155 -3.68 -6.68 -6.08
C LYS A 155 -3.02 -7.09 -7.38
N VAL A 156 -3.52 -8.17 -8.01
CA VAL A 156 -3.11 -8.55 -9.35
C VAL A 156 -3.54 -7.49 -10.38
N ASP A 157 -2.65 -7.15 -11.27
CA ASP A 157 -2.92 -6.23 -12.38
C ASP A 157 -3.57 -6.95 -13.58
N LYS A 158 -3.80 -6.22 -14.67
CA LYS A 158 -4.41 -6.77 -15.90
C LYS A 158 -3.52 -7.78 -16.64
N ALA A 159 -2.23 -7.84 -16.31
CA ALA A 159 -1.26 -8.77 -16.89
C ALA A 159 -1.05 -10.02 -16.01
N GLY A 160 -1.78 -10.16 -14.90
CA GLY A 160 -1.61 -11.26 -13.95
C GLY A 160 -0.39 -11.10 -13.05
N ILE A 161 0.07 -9.86 -12.83
CA ILE A 161 1.26 -9.54 -12.04
C ILE A 161 0.84 -8.82 -10.76
N VAL A 162 1.46 -9.20 -9.64
CA VAL A 162 1.39 -8.46 -8.38
C VAL A 162 2.64 -7.60 -8.25
N HIS A 163 2.45 -6.33 -7.93
CA HIS A 163 3.52 -5.38 -7.62
C HIS A 163 3.40 -4.98 -6.15
N ALA A 164 4.50 -5.04 -5.41
CA ALA A 164 4.54 -4.68 -4.00
C ALA A 164 5.87 -4.03 -3.62
N PRO A 165 5.88 -2.87 -2.97
CA PRO A 165 7.07 -2.30 -2.37
C PRO A 165 7.43 -3.16 -1.14
N ILE A 166 8.68 -3.60 -1.04
CA ILE A 166 9.12 -4.51 0.03
C ILE A 166 10.18 -3.92 0.95
N GLY A 167 10.84 -2.84 0.55
CA GLY A 167 11.85 -2.23 1.39
C GLY A 167 12.72 -1.21 0.69
N LYS A 168 13.87 -0.99 1.28
CA LYS A 168 14.93 -0.12 0.80
C LYS A 168 16.21 -0.91 0.61
N VAL A 169 17.11 -0.42 -0.25
CA VAL A 169 18.43 -1.06 -0.48
C VAL A 169 19.28 -1.03 0.79
N SER A 170 19.09 -0.03 1.66
CA SER A 170 19.77 0.11 2.93
C SER A 170 19.39 -0.93 4.01
N PHE A 171 18.36 -1.71 3.79
CA PHE A 171 17.86 -2.74 4.74
C PHE A 171 18.82 -3.91 4.89
#